data_dc36f07051efd272de18411143ef2457
#
_entry.id   dc36f07051efd272de18411143ef2457
#
_cell.length_a   1.000
_cell.length_b   1.000
_cell.length_c   1.000
_cell.angle_alpha   90.00
_cell.angle_beta   90.00
_cell.angle_gamma   90.00
#
_symmetry.space_group_name_H-M   'P 1'
#
loop_
_entity.id
_entity.type
_entity.pdbx_description
1 polymer ?
#
loop_
_entity_poly.entity_id
_entity_poly.type
_entity_poly.pdbx_seq_one_letter_code
_entity_poly.pdbx_strand_id
1 'polypeptide(L)'
;MKTMIASIVAAMGLMIAGVSIAADMPDVAKKNNCTSCHAIDKKVVGPGWQDVANKYKGDAGAAEKLSTVIVKGGRGVWGPMPMPATSKISDEEVKEVVAFILGLAK
;
A
#
# COMPACT_ATOMS: atom_id res chain seq x y z
N MET A 1 -45.59 -5.03 47.06
CA MET A 1 -45.26 -3.96 46.18
C MET A 1 -43.95 -4.27 45.52
N LYS A 2 -44.01 -4.71 44.33
CA LYS A 2 -42.79 -5.10 43.59
C LYS A 2 -42.38 -3.94 42.69
N THR A 3 -41.31 -3.28 43.05
CA THR A 3 -40.69 -2.30 42.20
C THR A 3 -39.93 -3.02 41.09
N MET A 4 -40.48 -2.95 39.91
CA MET A 4 -39.74 -3.41 38.73
C MET A 4 -38.68 -2.38 38.41
N ILE A 5 -37.45 -2.74 38.67
CA ILE A 5 -36.30 -1.98 38.19
C ILE A 5 -36.10 -2.42 36.76
N ALA A 6 -36.53 -1.59 35.83
CA ALA A 6 -36.18 -1.76 34.43
C ALA A 6 -34.72 -1.40 34.28
N SER A 7 -33.89 -2.41 34.21
CA SER A 7 -32.50 -2.21 33.82
C SER A 7 -32.46 -1.83 32.35
N ILE A 8 -32.34 -0.56 32.09
CA ILE A 8 -32.01 -0.08 30.75
C ILE A 8 -30.56 -0.40 30.56
N VAL A 9 -30.28 -1.51 29.90
CA VAL A 9 -28.99 -1.79 29.35
C VAL A 9 -28.83 -0.86 28.14
N ALA A 10 -28.20 0.26 28.36
CA ALA A 10 -27.74 1.08 27.26
C ALA A 10 -26.64 0.30 26.56
N ALA A 11 -26.98 -0.34 25.45
CA ALA A 11 -26.02 -0.87 24.57
C ALA A 11 -25.27 0.35 23.97
N MET A 12 -24.16 0.71 24.55
CA MET A 12 -23.21 1.61 23.91
C MET A 12 -22.64 0.86 22.72
N GLY A 13 -23.29 1.06 21.58
CA GLY A 13 -22.69 0.71 20.33
C GLY A 13 -21.41 1.54 20.18
N LEU A 14 -20.27 0.89 20.35
CA LEU A 14 -19.01 1.49 20.00
C LEU A 14 -19.01 1.68 18.47
N MET A 15 -19.48 2.82 18.01
CA MET A 15 -19.25 3.22 16.65
C MET A 15 -17.76 3.52 16.52
N ILE A 16 -17.03 2.52 16.10
CA ILE A 16 -15.73 2.77 15.49
C ILE A 16 -16.06 3.46 14.18
N ALA A 17 -16.13 4.79 14.22
CA ALA A 17 -16.02 5.58 13.01
C ALA A 17 -14.73 5.11 12.37
N GLY A 18 -14.83 4.42 11.23
CA GLY A 18 -13.67 4.03 10.48
C GLY A 18 -12.87 5.31 10.20
N VAL A 19 -11.84 5.52 10.97
CA VAL A 19 -10.84 6.51 10.63
C VAL A 19 -10.25 5.96 9.35
N SER A 20 -10.63 6.55 8.22
CA SER A 20 -9.95 6.35 6.97
C SER A 20 -8.55 6.95 7.17
N ILE A 21 -7.66 6.15 7.72
CA ILE A 21 -6.26 6.49 7.77
C ILE A 21 -5.80 6.40 6.32
N ALA A 22 -5.64 7.56 5.68
CA ALA A 22 -4.91 7.60 4.43
C ALA A 22 -3.60 6.88 4.68
N ALA A 23 -3.35 5.80 3.92
CA ALA A 23 -2.13 5.05 4.07
C ALA A 23 -0.95 5.97 3.78
N ASP A 24 -0.09 6.15 4.76
CA ASP A 24 1.16 6.88 4.57
C ASP A 24 2.21 5.95 3.95
N MET A 25 3.12 6.53 3.20
CA MET A 25 4.28 5.79 2.70
C MET A 25 5.05 5.18 3.87
N PRO A 26 5.38 3.88 3.83
CA PRO A 26 6.15 3.26 4.89
C PRO A 26 7.58 3.81 4.91
N ASP A 27 8.21 3.76 6.07
CA ASP A 27 9.58 4.27 6.26
C ASP A 27 10.58 3.61 5.31
N VAL A 28 10.41 2.34 5.01
CA VAL A 28 11.23 1.62 4.04
C VAL A 28 11.20 2.26 2.65
N ALA A 29 10.04 2.76 2.22
CA ALA A 29 9.90 3.46 0.96
C ALA A 29 10.60 4.82 0.97
N LYS A 30 10.45 5.56 2.06
CA LYS A 30 11.12 6.86 2.24
C LYS A 30 12.64 6.70 2.24
N LYS A 31 13.13 5.71 2.96
CA LYS A 31 14.56 5.39 3.07
C LYS A 31 15.19 5.06 1.70
N ASN A 32 14.45 4.39 0.84
CA ASN A 32 14.91 3.97 -0.49
C ASN A 32 14.52 4.93 -1.60
N ASN A 33 14.10 6.15 -1.28
CA ASN A 33 13.74 7.21 -2.23
C ASN A 33 12.58 6.88 -3.18
N CYS A 34 11.73 5.92 -2.84
CA CYS A 34 10.55 5.59 -3.64
C CYS A 34 9.61 6.80 -3.77
N THR A 35 9.55 7.62 -2.73
CA THR A 35 8.68 8.80 -2.66
C THR A 35 9.08 9.92 -3.59
N SER A 36 10.29 9.88 -4.16
CA SER A 36 10.73 10.85 -5.16
C SER A 36 9.96 10.70 -6.48
N CYS A 37 9.48 9.50 -6.79
CA CYS A 37 8.82 9.17 -8.04
C CYS A 37 7.42 8.62 -7.89
N HIS A 38 7.06 8.11 -6.71
CA HIS A 38 5.78 7.48 -6.44
C HIS A 38 5.03 8.15 -5.30
N ALA A 39 3.72 8.24 -5.45
CA ALA A 39 2.78 8.50 -4.38
C ALA A 39 1.84 7.30 -4.24
N ILE A 40 1.01 7.28 -3.21
CA ILE A 40 0.08 6.16 -2.99
C ILE A 40 -1.06 6.19 -4.01
N ASP A 41 -1.65 7.35 -4.23
CA ASP A 41 -2.93 7.51 -4.92
C ASP A 41 -2.86 8.35 -6.19
N LYS A 42 -1.69 8.74 -6.62
CA LYS A 42 -1.51 9.58 -7.81
C LYS A 42 -0.18 9.34 -8.50
N LYS A 43 -0.16 9.68 -9.80
CA LYS A 43 1.07 9.69 -10.57
C LYS A 43 1.93 10.91 -10.19
N VAL A 44 3.20 10.69 -10.01
CA VAL A 44 4.22 11.74 -9.87
C VAL A 44 5.16 11.66 -11.08
N VAL A 45 6.28 10.98 -10.98
CA VAL A 45 7.10 10.56 -12.11
C VAL A 45 6.69 9.16 -12.55
N GLY A 46 6.57 8.25 -11.59
CA GLY A 46 6.03 6.92 -11.79
C GLY A 46 4.55 6.82 -11.41
N PRO A 47 3.93 5.67 -11.67
CA PRO A 47 2.53 5.46 -11.35
C PRO A 47 2.26 5.53 -9.85
N GLY A 48 1.05 5.92 -9.47
CA GLY A 48 0.57 5.76 -8.10
C GLY A 48 0.59 4.28 -7.71
N TRP A 49 0.97 3.98 -6.49
CA TRP A 49 1.08 2.59 -6.06
C TRP A 49 -0.27 1.87 -6.00
N GLN A 50 -1.34 2.61 -5.79
CA GLN A 50 -2.68 2.04 -5.87
C GLN A 50 -3.00 1.55 -7.29
N ASP A 51 -2.59 2.30 -8.32
CA ASP A 51 -2.75 1.87 -9.71
C ASP A 51 -1.90 0.64 -10.01
N VAL A 52 -0.69 0.59 -9.46
CA VAL A 52 0.16 -0.61 -9.57
C VAL A 52 -0.52 -1.82 -8.92
N ALA A 53 -1.03 -1.65 -7.72
CA ALA A 53 -1.73 -2.72 -7.01
C ALA A 53 -2.95 -3.23 -7.79
N ASN A 54 -3.75 -2.31 -8.33
CA ASN A 54 -4.93 -2.67 -9.11
C ASN A 54 -4.58 -3.39 -10.41
N LYS A 55 -3.49 -2.98 -11.08
CA LYS A 55 -3.02 -3.64 -12.29
C LYS A 55 -2.64 -5.10 -12.04
N TYR A 56 -2.00 -5.37 -10.93
CA TYR A 56 -1.53 -6.72 -10.59
C TYR A 56 -2.49 -7.52 -9.70
N LYS A 57 -3.69 -7.00 -9.47
CA LYS A 57 -4.71 -7.69 -8.70
C LYS A 57 -5.04 -9.04 -9.33
N GLY A 58 -4.92 -10.11 -8.54
CA GLY A 58 -5.16 -11.47 -9.02
C GLY A 58 -4.02 -12.11 -9.81
N ASP A 59 -2.90 -11.41 -10.00
CA ASP A 59 -1.72 -11.96 -10.65
C ASP A 59 -0.85 -12.69 -9.62
N ALA A 60 -0.75 -14.00 -9.73
CA ALA A 60 0.08 -14.81 -8.82
C ALA A 60 1.57 -14.50 -8.91
N GLY A 61 2.04 -13.96 -10.03
CA GLY A 61 3.44 -13.54 -10.24
C GLY A 61 3.74 -12.09 -9.88
N ALA A 62 2.78 -11.36 -9.33
CA ALA A 62 2.91 -9.93 -9.07
C ALA A 62 4.09 -9.59 -8.17
N ALA A 63 4.25 -10.31 -7.07
CA ALA A 63 5.33 -10.04 -6.11
C ALA A 63 6.71 -10.19 -6.74
N GLU A 64 6.92 -11.22 -7.53
CA GLU A 64 8.19 -11.45 -8.24
C GLU A 64 8.46 -10.36 -9.29
N LYS A 65 7.45 -10.01 -10.08
CA LYS A 65 7.56 -8.96 -11.10
C LYS A 65 7.92 -7.62 -10.47
N LEU A 66 7.24 -7.23 -9.41
CA LEU A 66 7.50 -5.98 -8.71
C LEU A 66 8.87 -5.98 -8.03
N SER A 67 9.26 -7.09 -7.42
CA SER A 67 10.58 -7.24 -6.81
C SER A 67 11.70 -7.06 -7.84
N THR A 68 11.55 -7.65 -9.00
CA THR A 68 12.51 -7.53 -10.10
C THR A 68 12.65 -6.08 -10.59
N VAL A 69 11.52 -5.39 -10.77
CA VAL A 69 11.53 -4.00 -11.22
C VAL A 69 12.18 -3.09 -10.18
N ILE A 70 11.93 -3.30 -8.91
CA ILE A 70 12.53 -2.50 -7.84
C ILE A 70 14.05 -2.68 -7.84
N VAL A 71 14.54 -3.89 -7.89
CA VAL A 71 15.97 -4.18 -7.80
C VAL A 71 16.72 -3.83 -9.07
N LYS A 72 16.18 -4.19 -10.23
CA LYS A 72 16.85 -4.08 -11.53
C LYS A 72 16.41 -2.89 -12.36
N GLY A 73 15.32 -2.22 -11.97
CA GLY A 73 14.70 -1.20 -12.79
C GLY A 73 13.84 -1.79 -13.90
N GLY A 74 13.17 -0.93 -14.64
CA GLY A 74 12.33 -1.33 -15.75
C GLY A 74 11.74 -0.15 -16.50
N ARG A 75 11.10 -0.45 -17.63
CA ARG A 75 10.38 0.54 -18.45
C ARG A 75 9.34 -0.15 -19.32
N GLY A 76 8.45 0.65 -19.89
CA GLY A 76 7.50 0.21 -20.91
C GLY A 76 6.14 -0.23 -20.37
N VAL A 77 6.05 -0.72 -19.14
CA VAL A 77 4.77 -1.13 -18.54
C VAL A 77 3.88 0.07 -18.25
N TRP A 78 4.49 1.15 -17.80
CA TRP A 78 3.80 2.40 -17.42
C TRP A 78 4.18 3.58 -18.32
N GLY A 79 4.69 3.31 -19.51
CA GLY A 79 5.12 4.32 -20.45
C GLY A 79 6.63 4.31 -20.68
N PRO A 80 7.16 5.32 -21.41
CA PRO A 80 8.57 5.33 -21.82
C PRO A 80 9.56 5.75 -20.73
N MET A 81 9.06 6.35 -19.64
CA MET A 81 9.93 6.79 -18.55
C MET A 81 10.49 5.57 -17.80
N PRO A 82 11.82 5.39 -17.75
CA PRO A 82 12.40 4.27 -17.04
C PRO A 82 12.35 4.46 -15.53
N MET A 83 12.11 3.38 -14.82
CA MET A 83 12.35 3.32 -13.39
C MET A 83 13.79 2.86 -13.16
N PRO A 84 14.62 3.65 -12.47
CA PRO A 84 15.98 3.24 -12.18
C PRO A 84 16.03 2.08 -11.18
N ALA A 85 17.10 1.32 -11.24
CA ALA A 85 17.34 0.23 -10.29
C ALA A 85 17.58 0.77 -8.87
N THR A 86 17.07 0.07 -7.87
CA THR A 86 17.30 0.33 -6.45
C THR A 86 18.28 -0.73 -5.92
N SER A 87 19.56 -0.58 -6.29
CA SER A 87 20.57 -1.64 -6.06
C SER A 87 20.97 -1.84 -4.59
N LYS A 88 20.71 -0.87 -3.74
CA LYS A 88 21.11 -0.93 -2.31
C LYS A 88 20.00 -1.42 -1.37
N ILE A 89 18.84 -1.75 -1.91
CA ILE A 89 17.72 -2.25 -1.11
C ILE A 89 17.97 -3.71 -0.73
N SER A 90 17.70 -4.07 0.52
CA SER A 90 17.79 -5.47 0.97
C SER A 90 16.61 -6.30 0.48
N ASP A 91 16.77 -7.62 0.43
CA ASP A 91 15.67 -8.52 0.04
C ASP A 91 14.46 -8.40 0.97
N GLU A 92 14.68 -8.22 2.27
CA GLU A 92 13.61 -8.01 3.23
C GLU A 92 12.87 -6.70 3.00
N GLU A 93 13.59 -5.64 2.69
CA GLU A 93 13.01 -4.34 2.36
C GLU A 93 12.19 -4.40 1.07
N VAL A 94 12.67 -5.12 0.07
CA VAL A 94 11.91 -5.35 -1.18
C VAL A 94 10.58 -6.04 -0.87
N LYS A 95 10.60 -7.09 -0.07
CA LYS A 95 9.37 -7.80 0.33
C LYS A 95 8.40 -6.90 1.07
N GLU A 96 8.90 -6.06 1.95
CA GLU A 96 8.08 -5.11 2.70
C GLU A 96 7.41 -4.07 1.77
N VAL A 97 8.16 -3.49 0.86
CA VAL A 97 7.63 -2.54 -0.13
C VAL A 97 6.60 -3.21 -1.03
N VAL A 98 6.89 -4.38 -1.57
CA VAL A 98 5.99 -5.12 -2.45
C VAL A 98 4.69 -5.50 -1.73
N ALA A 99 4.78 -5.99 -0.50
CA ALA A 99 3.60 -6.32 0.30
C ALA A 99 2.73 -5.08 0.56
N PHE A 100 3.35 -3.96 0.85
CA PHE A 100 2.64 -2.70 1.03
C PHE A 100 1.92 -2.27 -0.25
N ILE A 101 2.60 -2.29 -1.38
CA ILE A 101 2.01 -1.92 -2.68
C ILE A 101 0.81 -2.83 -2.98
N LEU A 102 0.99 -4.13 -2.94
CA LEU A 102 -0.07 -5.08 -3.29
C LEU A 102 -1.28 -5.00 -2.33
N GLY A 103 -1.06 -4.61 -1.09
CA GLY A 103 -2.11 -4.39 -0.12
C GLY A 103 -3.02 -3.18 -0.43
N LEU A 104 -2.63 -2.31 -1.34
CA LEU A 104 -3.40 -1.13 -1.74
C LEU A 104 -4.49 -1.43 -2.77
N ALA A 105 -4.56 -2.63 -3.30
CA ALA A 105 -5.55 -3.00 -4.31
C ALA A 105 -6.99 -2.80 -3.80
N LYS A 106 -7.82 -2.23 -4.65
CA LYS A 106 -9.24 -1.99 -4.37
C LYS A 106 -10.15 -2.71 -5.35
#